data_4ffa955a05ac6c270f0c0cd4d283ea47
#
_entry.id   4ffa955a05ac6c270f0c0cd4d283ea47
#
_cell.length_a   1.000
_cell.length_b   1.000
_cell.length_c   1.000
_cell.angle_alpha   90.00
_cell.angle_beta   90.00
_cell.angle_gamma   90.00
#
_symmetry.space_group_name_H-M   'P 1'
#
loop_
_entity.id
_entity.type
_entity.pdbx_description
1 polymer ?
#
loop_
_entity_poly.entity_id
_entity_poly.type
_entity_poly.pdbx_seq_one_letter_code
_entity_poly.pdbx_strand_id
1 'polypeptide(L)'
;MKGLLVIVSVLSSFLTSLEQKTLKADFVATVAETADAPMNYPGSITMKGKQFRLSMGSIEAAFDGQTMYMYSAETDELNLTLPTDRELIESNPFLFALEMAQQCEVTERASSDGKQTIITLVPREETLGINRFVLKVQNGTLLPLQVEVREGTKTSTLTLMGPSFITTEPKYMLEPEETTFVNDLRF
;
A
#
# COMPACT_ATOMS: atom_id res chain seq x y z
N MET A 1 -19.15 20.78 32.61
CA MET A 1 -18.39 20.71 31.36
C MET A 1 -18.50 19.28 30.85
N LYS A 2 -19.23 19.07 29.72
CA LYS A 2 -19.26 17.75 29.06
C LYS A 2 -17.95 17.63 28.28
N GLY A 3 -17.04 16.75 28.71
CA GLY A 3 -15.83 16.45 27.98
C GLY A 3 -16.22 15.88 26.61
N LEU A 4 -15.77 16.53 25.55
CA LEU A 4 -15.88 16.03 24.18
C LEU A 4 -14.97 14.79 24.10
N LEU A 5 -15.56 13.61 24.16
CA LEU A 5 -14.85 12.36 23.91
C LEU A 5 -14.51 12.32 22.40
N VAL A 6 -13.31 12.70 22.04
CA VAL A 6 -12.82 12.54 20.67
C VAL A 6 -12.54 11.04 20.48
N ILE A 7 -13.47 10.33 19.85
CA ILE A 7 -13.23 8.96 19.44
C ILE A 7 -12.28 9.03 18.23
N VAL A 8 -11.01 8.79 18.48
CA VAL A 8 -10.02 8.65 17.40
C VAL A 8 -10.28 7.29 16.74
N SER A 9 -10.59 7.29 15.44
CA SER A 9 -10.82 6.07 14.69
C SER A 9 -9.52 5.26 14.54
N VAL A 10 -9.64 3.95 14.40
CA VAL A 10 -8.49 3.06 14.16
C VAL A 10 -7.81 3.44 12.84
N LEU A 11 -8.60 3.79 11.82
CA LEU A 11 -8.06 4.29 10.55
C LEU A 11 -7.19 5.52 10.74
N SER A 12 -7.67 6.56 11.44
CA SER A 12 -6.88 7.78 11.70
C SER A 12 -5.58 7.47 12.42
N SER A 13 -5.61 6.60 13.43
CA SER A 13 -4.42 6.19 14.18
C SER A 13 -3.44 5.40 13.30
N PHE A 14 -3.94 4.53 12.44
CA PHE A 14 -3.15 3.78 11.48
C PHE A 14 -2.47 4.70 10.45
N LEU A 15 -3.22 5.63 9.83
CA LEU A 15 -2.68 6.59 8.86
C LEU A 15 -1.59 7.46 9.49
N THR A 16 -1.82 7.97 10.70
CA THR A 16 -0.81 8.71 11.46
C THR A 16 0.45 7.86 11.71
N SER A 17 0.28 6.56 12.01
CA SER A 17 1.43 5.67 12.20
C SER A 17 2.21 5.47 10.90
N LEU A 18 1.55 5.34 9.74
CA LEU A 18 2.21 5.26 8.44
C LEU A 18 2.97 6.54 8.07
N GLU A 19 2.46 7.71 8.47
CA GLU A 19 3.14 8.99 8.21
C GLU A 19 4.38 9.18 9.09
N GLN A 20 4.34 8.69 10.32
CA GLN A 20 5.39 8.95 11.32
C GLN A 20 6.45 7.84 11.41
N LYS A 21 6.08 6.61 11.10
CA LYS A 21 6.93 5.41 11.28
C LYS A 21 7.13 4.70 9.95
N THR A 22 8.26 4.02 9.84
CA THR A 22 8.53 3.16 8.69
C THR A 22 7.90 1.80 8.90
N LEU A 23 6.92 1.44 8.05
CA LEU A 23 6.37 0.09 7.97
C LEU A 23 7.32 -0.78 7.14
N LYS A 24 7.65 -1.97 7.65
CA LYS A 24 8.36 -3.01 6.93
C LYS A 24 7.61 -4.33 7.06
N ALA A 25 7.42 -5.04 5.94
CA ALA A 25 6.77 -6.34 5.91
C ALA A 25 7.22 -7.14 4.67
N ASP A 26 7.19 -8.44 4.77
CA ASP A 26 7.04 -9.31 3.61
C ASP A 26 5.55 -9.44 3.27
N PHE A 27 5.21 -9.86 2.06
CA PHE A 27 3.83 -10.05 1.66
C PHE A 27 3.66 -11.16 0.62
N VAL A 28 2.42 -11.63 0.50
CA VAL A 28 1.95 -12.34 -0.70
C VAL A 28 0.82 -11.51 -1.30
N ALA A 29 1.01 -11.07 -2.53
CA ALA A 29 -0.05 -10.46 -3.34
C ALA A 29 -0.80 -11.57 -4.09
N THR A 30 -2.12 -11.57 -3.99
CA THR A 30 -3.00 -12.51 -4.70
C THR A 30 -3.93 -11.71 -5.59
N VAL A 31 -3.97 -12.03 -6.88
CA VAL A 31 -4.90 -11.44 -7.84
C VAL A 31 -5.89 -12.51 -8.27
N ALA A 32 -7.17 -12.23 -8.10
CA ALA A 32 -8.26 -13.12 -8.51
C ALA A 32 -9.22 -12.36 -9.44
N GLU A 33 -9.50 -12.94 -10.59
CA GLU A 33 -10.61 -12.57 -11.48
C GLU A 33 -11.61 -13.72 -11.55
N THR A 34 -12.87 -13.40 -11.88
CA THR A 34 -14.02 -14.32 -11.74
C THR A 34 -13.90 -15.65 -12.48
N ALA A 35 -12.97 -15.81 -13.42
CA ALA A 35 -12.82 -17.03 -14.25
C ALA A 35 -11.48 -17.73 -14.08
N ASP A 36 -10.49 -17.13 -13.44
CA ASP A 36 -9.12 -17.64 -13.41
C ASP A 36 -8.71 -18.10 -12.00
N ALA A 37 -7.78 -19.06 -11.96
CA ALA A 37 -7.16 -19.44 -10.69
C ALA A 37 -6.36 -18.27 -10.11
N PRO A 38 -6.44 -18.02 -8.79
CA PRO A 38 -5.68 -16.94 -8.16
C PRO A 38 -4.18 -17.08 -8.39
N MET A 39 -3.53 -16.00 -8.81
CA MET A 39 -2.08 -15.94 -8.93
C MET A 39 -1.47 -15.31 -7.66
N ASN A 40 -0.38 -15.91 -7.19
CA ASN A 40 0.29 -15.46 -5.95
C ASN A 40 1.69 -14.94 -6.28
N TYR A 41 1.98 -13.74 -5.79
CA TYR A 41 3.25 -13.05 -5.99
C TYR A 41 3.85 -12.69 -4.62
N PRO A 42 4.91 -13.39 -4.18
CA PRO A 42 5.62 -13.02 -2.97
C PRO A 42 6.46 -11.76 -3.19
N GLY A 43 6.58 -10.95 -2.15
CA GLY A 43 7.35 -9.71 -2.20
C GLY A 43 7.66 -9.14 -0.83
N SER A 44 8.25 -7.96 -0.81
CA SER A 44 8.50 -7.18 0.40
C SER A 44 8.19 -5.71 0.18
N ILE A 45 7.79 -5.02 1.23
CA ILE A 45 7.50 -3.59 1.21
C ILE A 45 8.15 -2.90 2.40
N THR A 46 8.68 -1.72 2.15
CA THR A 46 9.07 -0.76 3.18
C THR A 46 8.49 0.59 2.79
N MET A 47 7.77 1.26 3.69
CA MET A 47 7.13 2.53 3.39
C MET A 47 7.03 3.46 4.60
N LYS A 48 7.02 4.77 4.35
CA LYS A 48 6.70 5.84 5.31
C LYS A 48 5.98 6.96 4.60
N GLY A 49 4.77 7.29 5.04
CA GLY A 49 3.91 8.21 4.31
C GLY A 49 3.70 7.73 2.87
N LYS A 50 3.98 8.60 1.90
CA LYS A 50 3.88 8.26 0.47
C LYS A 50 5.10 7.54 -0.09
N GLN A 51 6.25 7.66 0.56
CA GLN A 51 7.51 7.05 0.10
C GLN A 51 7.49 5.54 0.34
N PHE A 52 7.95 4.77 -0.63
CA PHE A 52 8.01 3.33 -0.50
C PHE A 52 9.12 2.70 -1.34
N ARG A 53 9.51 1.51 -0.97
CA ARG A 53 10.27 0.56 -1.78
C ARG A 53 9.59 -0.79 -1.70
N LEU A 54 9.38 -1.41 -2.84
CA LEU A 54 8.68 -2.69 -3.00
C LEU A 54 9.53 -3.58 -3.91
N SER A 55 9.61 -4.86 -3.56
CA SER A 55 10.23 -5.88 -4.40
C SER A 55 9.22 -7.01 -4.58
N MET A 56 9.02 -7.48 -5.82
CA MET A 56 8.12 -8.56 -6.16
C MET A 56 8.64 -9.31 -7.40
N GLY A 57 9.11 -10.54 -7.19
CA GLY A 57 9.75 -11.32 -8.26
C GLY A 57 10.99 -10.62 -8.80
N SER A 58 11.03 -10.38 -10.11
CA SER A 58 12.12 -9.69 -10.82
C SER A 58 11.95 -8.17 -10.87
N ILE A 59 10.88 -7.63 -10.27
CA ILE A 59 10.57 -6.20 -10.30
C ILE A 59 10.89 -5.57 -8.93
N GLU A 60 11.59 -4.45 -8.95
CA GLU A 60 11.70 -3.52 -7.83
C GLU A 60 11.06 -2.19 -8.19
N ALA A 61 10.25 -1.65 -7.29
CA ALA A 61 9.65 -0.33 -7.42
C ALA A 61 10.02 0.52 -6.20
N ALA A 62 10.27 1.81 -6.41
CA ALA A 62 10.48 2.76 -5.34
C ALA A 62 9.90 4.11 -5.69
N PHE A 63 9.42 4.85 -4.70
CA PHE A 63 8.94 6.21 -4.84
C PHE A 63 9.52 7.08 -3.72
N ASP A 64 10.29 8.10 -4.08
CA ASP A 64 10.98 9.00 -3.15
C ASP A 64 10.14 10.21 -2.70
N GLY A 65 8.90 10.30 -3.17
CA GLY A 65 7.99 11.43 -2.96
C GLY A 65 7.83 12.30 -4.22
N GLN A 66 8.63 12.09 -5.26
CA GLN A 66 8.56 12.79 -6.53
C GLN A 66 8.77 11.85 -7.72
N THR A 67 9.83 11.06 -7.70
CA THR A 67 10.21 10.16 -8.79
C THR A 67 9.82 8.73 -8.45
N MET A 68 9.19 8.05 -9.40
CA MET A 68 8.96 6.61 -9.39
C MET A 68 10.11 5.91 -10.12
N TYR A 69 10.70 4.95 -9.47
CA TYR A 69 11.76 4.09 -9.96
C TYR A 69 11.17 2.70 -10.19
N MET A 70 11.30 2.15 -11.39
CA MET A 70 10.87 0.78 -11.72
C MET A 70 12.04 0.05 -12.37
N TYR A 71 12.60 -0.92 -11.66
CA TYR A 71 13.68 -1.76 -12.15
C TYR A 71 13.18 -3.15 -12.48
N SER A 72 13.59 -3.67 -13.62
CA SER A 72 13.36 -5.05 -14.06
C SER A 72 14.70 -5.78 -14.14
N ALA A 73 14.87 -6.80 -13.29
CA ALA A 73 16.07 -7.64 -13.33
C ALA A 73 16.14 -8.54 -14.58
N GLU A 74 15.01 -8.77 -15.27
CA GLU A 74 14.98 -9.58 -16.50
C GLU A 74 15.58 -8.84 -17.70
N THR A 75 15.38 -7.52 -17.75
CA THR A 75 15.87 -6.67 -18.86
C THR A 75 17.06 -5.82 -18.47
N ASP A 76 17.45 -5.81 -17.17
CA ASP A 76 18.43 -4.90 -16.58
C ASP A 76 18.14 -3.43 -16.94
N GLU A 77 16.87 -3.04 -16.75
CA GLU A 77 16.36 -1.72 -17.13
C GLU A 77 15.76 -1.01 -15.92
N LEU A 78 16.15 0.24 -15.73
CA LEU A 78 15.61 1.15 -14.72
C LEU A 78 14.85 2.29 -15.41
N ASN A 79 13.56 2.35 -15.20
CA ASN A 79 12.69 3.44 -15.65
C ASN A 79 12.47 4.46 -14.54
N LEU A 80 12.64 5.74 -14.84
CA LEU A 80 12.35 6.88 -13.97
C LEU A 80 11.19 7.67 -14.55
N THR A 81 10.11 7.85 -13.76
CA THR A 81 8.92 8.58 -14.19
C THR A 81 8.44 9.57 -13.13
N LEU A 82 7.59 10.51 -13.53
CA LEU A 82 6.77 11.31 -12.62
C LEU A 82 5.37 10.67 -12.62
N PRO A 83 5.03 9.84 -11.60
CA PRO A 83 3.83 9.06 -11.63
C PRO A 83 2.59 9.91 -11.36
N THR A 84 1.46 9.51 -11.93
CA THR A 84 0.13 9.97 -11.54
C THR A 84 -0.30 9.34 -10.21
N ASP A 85 -1.29 9.93 -9.53
CA ASP A 85 -1.86 9.35 -8.31
C ASP A 85 -2.39 7.93 -8.53
N ARG A 86 -2.94 7.66 -9.71
CA ARG A 86 -3.42 6.33 -10.09
C ARG A 86 -2.28 5.31 -10.13
N GLU A 87 -1.18 5.62 -10.82
CA GLU A 87 -0.02 4.74 -10.93
C GLU A 87 0.61 4.46 -9.55
N LEU A 88 0.64 5.46 -8.67
CA LEU A 88 1.10 5.30 -7.30
C LEU A 88 0.21 4.33 -6.51
N ILE A 89 -1.12 4.49 -6.58
CA ILE A 89 -2.08 3.62 -5.87
C ILE A 89 -2.04 2.20 -6.42
N GLU A 90 -1.91 2.02 -7.74
CA GLU A 90 -1.74 0.71 -8.38
C GLU A 90 -0.43 0.02 -7.93
N SER A 91 0.63 0.80 -7.71
CA SER A 91 1.92 0.27 -7.23
C SER A 91 1.93 -0.03 -5.72
N ASN A 92 1.19 0.74 -4.93
CA ASN A 92 1.12 0.56 -3.48
C ASN A 92 -0.29 0.86 -2.95
N PRO A 93 -1.09 -0.17 -2.64
CA PRO A 93 -2.50 0.01 -2.25
C PRO A 93 -2.69 0.78 -0.93
N PHE A 94 -1.68 0.87 -0.05
CA PHE A 94 -1.78 1.70 1.15
C PHE A 94 -1.97 3.18 0.82
N LEU A 95 -1.49 3.63 -0.36
CA LEU A 95 -1.65 5.01 -0.80
C LEU A 95 -3.12 5.36 -1.05
N PHE A 96 -3.96 4.38 -1.42
CA PHE A 96 -5.40 4.61 -1.52
C PHE A 96 -5.98 5.07 -0.17
N ALA A 97 -5.64 4.40 0.92
CA ALA A 97 -6.11 4.79 2.25
C ALA A 97 -5.55 6.15 2.68
N LEU A 98 -4.28 6.44 2.39
CA LEU A 98 -3.65 7.72 2.73
C LEU A 98 -4.27 8.91 1.97
N GLU A 99 -4.56 8.75 0.68
CA GLU A 99 -4.98 9.85 -0.20
C GLU A 99 -6.50 9.98 -0.29
N MET A 100 -7.23 8.86 -0.23
CA MET A 100 -8.64 8.82 -0.60
C MET A 100 -9.59 8.63 0.58
N ALA A 101 -9.11 8.35 1.80
CA ALA A 101 -9.99 8.06 2.94
C ALA A 101 -11.06 9.13 3.20
N GLN A 102 -10.73 10.42 3.01
CA GLN A 102 -11.68 11.52 3.20
C GLN A 102 -12.80 11.56 2.15
N GLN A 103 -12.58 10.95 0.99
CA GLN A 103 -13.54 10.87 -0.12
C GLN A 103 -14.37 9.59 -0.06
N CYS A 104 -14.14 8.74 0.93
CA CYS A 104 -14.83 7.47 1.10
C CYS A 104 -15.88 7.52 2.22
N GLU A 105 -16.85 6.63 2.13
CA GLU A 105 -17.59 6.17 3.29
C GLU A 105 -16.73 5.16 4.04
N VAL A 106 -16.52 5.39 5.34
CA VAL A 106 -15.64 4.60 6.19
C VAL A 106 -16.46 3.81 7.19
N THR A 107 -16.25 2.50 7.26
CA THR A 107 -16.81 1.67 8.33
C THR A 107 -15.70 0.90 9.03
N GLU A 108 -15.77 0.83 10.36
CA GLU A 108 -14.84 0.10 11.22
C GLU A 108 -15.62 -0.94 12.03
N ARG A 109 -15.15 -2.18 12.05
CA ARG A 109 -15.74 -3.25 12.86
C ARG A 109 -14.65 -4.13 13.44
N ALA A 110 -14.86 -4.62 14.67
CA ALA A 110 -13.99 -5.64 15.24
C ALA A 110 -14.16 -6.98 14.52
N SER A 111 -13.08 -7.75 14.41
CA SER A 111 -13.15 -9.17 14.04
C SER A 111 -13.89 -9.97 15.12
N SER A 112 -14.36 -11.18 14.76
CA SER A 112 -15.12 -12.04 15.69
C SER A 112 -14.31 -12.43 16.94
N ASP A 113 -12.99 -12.51 16.85
CA ASP A 113 -12.08 -12.81 17.95
C ASP A 113 -11.59 -11.55 18.71
N GLY A 114 -12.01 -10.35 18.28
CA GLY A 114 -11.63 -9.07 18.88
C GLY A 114 -10.17 -8.67 18.72
N LYS A 115 -9.37 -9.42 17.94
CA LYS A 115 -7.92 -9.15 17.79
C LYS A 115 -7.59 -8.16 16.70
N GLN A 116 -8.51 -7.92 15.78
CA GLN A 116 -8.33 -7.07 14.61
C GLN A 116 -9.47 -6.09 14.48
N THR A 117 -9.19 -4.97 13.82
CA THR A 117 -10.21 -4.07 13.29
C THR A 117 -10.21 -4.18 11.77
N ILE A 118 -11.40 -4.40 11.20
CA ILE A 118 -11.64 -4.43 9.77
C ILE A 118 -12.18 -3.06 9.38
N ILE A 119 -11.42 -2.36 8.56
CA ILE A 119 -11.72 -1.03 8.05
C ILE A 119 -12.12 -1.18 6.59
N THR A 120 -13.30 -0.69 6.23
CA THR A 120 -13.78 -0.69 4.84
C THR A 120 -13.93 0.75 4.36
N LEU A 121 -13.35 1.05 3.21
CA LEU A 121 -13.48 2.31 2.49
C LEU A 121 -14.24 2.05 1.20
N VAL A 122 -15.35 2.77 1.00
CA VAL A 122 -16.13 2.76 -0.23
C VAL A 122 -16.13 4.18 -0.80
N PRO A 123 -15.54 4.42 -1.98
CA PRO A 123 -15.56 5.73 -2.60
C PRO A 123 -17.00 6.26 -2.76
N ARG A 124 -17.23 7.53 -2.44
CA ARG A 124 -18.54 8.17 -2.62
C ARG A 124 -18.86 8.45 -4.08
N GLU A 125 -17.81 8.62 -4.88
CA GLU A 125 -17.87 8.80 -6.32
C GLU A 125 -16.97 7.77 -6.98
N GLU A 126 -17.24 7.43 -8.23
CA GLU A 126 -16.40 6.52 -8.99
C GLU A 126 -15.02 7.14 -9.18
N THR A 127 -14.02 6.59 -8.49
CA THR A 127 -12.66 7.12 -8.48
C THR A 127 -11.67 5.97 -8.74
N LEU A 128 -10.85 6.12 -9.77
CA LEU A 128 -9.77 5.17 -10.12
C LEU A 128 -10.24 3.73 -10.42
N GLY A 129 -11.56 3.53 -10.64
CA GLY A 129 -12.13 2.19 -10.86
C GLY A 129 -12.22 1.32 -9.59
N ILE A 130 -11.78 1.82 -8.43
CA ILE A 130 -11.83 1.10 -7.16
C ILE A 130 -13.24 1.18 -6.57
N ASN A 131 -13.87 0.02 -6.39
CA ASN A 131 -15.22 -0.07 -5.82
C ASN A 131 -15.18 -0.22 -4.29
N ARG A 132 -14.12 -0.83 -3.78
CA ARG A 132 -13.99 -1.13 -2.35
C ARG A 132 -12.53 -1.36 -1.98
N PHE A 133 -12.15 -0.85 -0.82
CA PHE A 133 -10.88 -1.12 -0.17
C PHE A 133 -11.15 -1.64 1.24
N VAL A 134 -10.48 -2.71 1.64
CA VAL A 134 -10.58 -3.27 2.98
C VAL A 134 -9.19 -3.42 3.58
N LEU A 135 -9.00 -2.90 4.77
CA LEU A 135 -7.78 -3.01 5.55
C LEU A 135 -8.07 -3.76 6.85
N LYS A 136 -7.27 -4.77 7.16
CA LYS A 136 -7.27 -5.43 8.47
C LYS A 136 -6.06 -4.98 9.28
N VAL A 137 -6.31 -4.47 10.47
CA VAL A 137 -5.29 -3.92 11.37
C VAL A 137 -5.33 -4.68 12.69
N GLN A 138 -4.17 -5.03 13.20
CA GLN A 138 -4.05 -5.66 14.52
C GLN A 138 -4.34 -4.63 15.63
N ASN A 139 -5.24 -4.99 16.53
CA ASN A 139 -5.59 -4.14 17.67
C ASN A 139 -4.38 -3.95 18.60
N GLY A 140 -4.22 -2.73 19.12
CA GLY A 140 -3.14 -2.34 20.02
C GLY A 140 -1.84 -1.94 19.33
N THR A 141 -1.39 -2.67 18.31
CA THR A 141 -0.14 -2.38 17.59
C THR A 141 -0.34 -1.51 16.35
N LEU A 142 -1.55 -1.49 15.80
CA LEU A 142 -1.91 -0.87 14.52
C LEU A 142 -1.13 -1.44 13.31
N LEU A 143 -0.58 -2.65 13.43
CA LEU A 143 0.13 -3.29 12.32
C LEU A 143 -0.89 -3.77 11.27
N PRO A 144 -0.70 -3.44 9.99
CA PRO A 144 -1.56 -3.94 8.93
C PRO A 144 -1.31 -5.43 8.72
N LEU A 145 -2.38 -6.19 8.55
CA LEU A 145 -2.31 -7.64 8.33
C LEU A 145 -2.71 -8.01 6.91
N GLN A 146 -3.65 -7.28 6.34
CA GLN A 146 -4.16 -7.55 4.99
C GLN A 146 -4.75 -6.27 4.40
N VAL A 147 -4.53 -6.09 3.11
CA VAL A 147 -5.22 -5.11 2.27
C VAL A 147 -5.93 -5.85 1.15
N GLU A 148 -7.18 -5.50 0.88
CA GLU A 148 -7.94 -5.99 -0.27
C GLU A 148 -8.45 -4.80 -1.06
N VAL A 149 -8.22 -4.81 -2.37
CA VAL A 149 -8.71 -3.81 -3.32
C VAL A 149 -9.59 -4.50 -4.34
N ARG A 150 -10.79 -3.97 -4.53
CA ARG A 150 -11.73 -4.47 -5.53
C ARG A 150 -11.95 -3.44 -6.64
N GLU A 151 -11.72 -3.88 -7.87
CA GLU A 151 -11.91 -3.10 -9.11
C GLU A 151 -12.82 -3.90 -10.04
N GLY A 152 -14.10 -3.54 -10.12
CA GLY A 152 -15.08 -4.32 -10.88
C GLY A 152 -15.13 -5.78 -10.41
N THR A 153 -14.71 -6.70 -11.27
CA THR A 153 -14.68 -8.16 -10.99
C THR A 153 -13.32 -8.64 -10.47
N LYS A 154 -12.29 -7.80 -10.55
CA LYS A 154 -10.94 -8.09 -10.08
C LYS A 154 -10.82 -7.81 -8.58
N THR A 155 -10.25 -8.73 -7.85
CA THR A 155 -9.89 -8.57 -6.43
C THR A 155 -8.40 -8.80 -6.26
N SER A 156 -7.71 -7.80 -5.75
CA SER A 156 -6.29 -7.87 -5.38
C SER A 156 -6.18 -7.88 -3.86
N THR A 157 -5.47 -8.86 -3.32
CA THR A 157 -5.27 -9.01 -1.87
C THR A 157 -3.79 -9.03 -1.56
N LEU A 158 -3.36 -8.18 -0.64
CA LEU A 158 -2.00 -8.14 -0.10
C LEU A 158 -2.06 -8.68 1.33
N THR A 159 -1.53 -9.87 1.56
CA THR A 159 -1.42 -10.44 2.90
C THR A 159 -0.02 -10.22 3.43
N LEU A 160 0.11 -9.48 4.55
CA LEU A 160 1.39 -9.11 5.12
C LEU A 160 1.88 -10.17 6.10
N MET A 161 3.19 -10.43 6.05
CA MET A 161 3.89 -11.38 6.90
C MET A 161 4.96 -10.64 7.70
N GLY A 162 4.95 -10.82 9.02
CA GLY A 162 5.88 -10.16 9.93
C GLY A 162 5.90 -8.63 9.85
N PRO A 163 4.73 -7.94 9.73
CA PRO A 163 4.72 -6.49 9.67
C PRO A 163 5.29 -5.90 10.94
N SER A 164 6.07 -4.84 10.80
CA SER A 164 6.66 -4.12 11.92
C SER A 164 6.83 -2.65 11.61
N PHE A 165 6.73 -1.81 12.64
CA PHE A 165 7.15 -0.41 12.55
C PHE A 165 8.58 -0.30 13.04
N ILE A 166 9.47 0.21 12.19
CA ILE A 166 10.89 0.39 12.47
C ILE A 166 11.23 1.88 12.53
N THR A 167 12.35 2.20 13.18
CA THR A 167 12.83 3.60 13.32
C THR A 167 13.85 3.98 12.25
N THR A 168 14.40 3.02 11.52
CA THR A 168 15.37 3.26 10.44
C THR A 168 14.65 3.77 9.22
N GLU A 169 15.13 4.85 8.62
CA GLU A 169 14.64 5.33 7.33
C GLU A 169 15.46 4.66 6.21
N PRO A 170 14.82 3.84 5.36
CA PRO A 170 15.49 3.28 4.19
C PRO A 170 15.64 4.35 3.09
N LYS A 171 16.52 4.11 2.15
CA LYS A 171 16.54 4.87 0.90
C LYS A 171 15.34 4.46 0.04
N TYR A 172 14.54 5.42 -0.37
CA TYR A 172 13.40 5.23 -1.29
C TYR A 172 13.78 5.54 -2.74
N MET A 173 15.03 5.29 -3.12
CA MET A 173 15.57 5.43 -4.47
C MET A 173 16.20 4.11 -4.87
N LEU A 174 16.16 3.80 -6.17
CA LEU A 174 16.96 2.71 -6.74
C LEU A 174 18.19 3.34 -7.40
N GLU A 175 19.37 2.82 -7.07
CA GLU A 175 20.64 3.22 -7.66
C GLU A 175 20.99 2.16 -8.73
N PRO A 176 21.13 2.55 -10.01
CA PRO A 176 21.49 1.61 -11.07
C PRO A 176 22.94 1.15 -10.92
N GLU A 177 23.23 -0.09 -11.34
CA GLU A 177 24.59 -0.54 -11.57
C GLU A 177 25.16 0.11 -12.86
N GLU A 178 26.48 0.04 -13.07
CA GLU A 178 27.11 0.64 -14.24
C GLU A 178 26.60 0.08 -15.58
N THR A 179 26.11 -1.16 -15.58
CA THR A 179 25.60 -1.85 -16.77
C THR A 179 24.11 -1.62 -17.01
N THR A 180 23.39 -1.14 -16.01
CA THR A 180 21.94 -0.97 -16.08
C THR A 180 21.54 0.08 -17.09
N PHE A 181 20.63 -0.26 -18.00
CA PHE A 181 20.05 0.71 -18.91
C PHE A 181 19.05 1.61 -18.17
N VAL A 182 19.36 2.92 -18.12
CA VAL A 182 18.51 3.90 -17.44
C VAL A 182 17.69 4.68 -18.46
N ASN A 183 16.37 4.56 -18.34
CA ASN A 183 15.41 5.29 -19.16
C ASN A 183 14.74 6.39 -18.32
N ASP A 184 15.20 7.62 -18.48
CA ASP A 184 14.66 8.78 -17.77
C ASP A 184 13.50 9.40 -18.56
N LEU A 185 12.27 9.23 -18.05
CA LEU A 185 11.02 9.68 -18.68
C LEU A 185 10.34 10.81 -17.89
N ARG A 186 11.12 11.58 -17.11
CA ARG A 186 10.61 12.65 -16.23
C ARG A 186 10.44 14.02 -16.93
N PHE A 187 10.03 14.08 -18.19
CA PHE A 187 9.79 15.33 -18.96
C PHE A 187 8.45 15.32 -19.69
#